data_f303fe0ba04d9c6210c65a4378bcbec0
#
_entry.id   f303fe0ba04d9c6210c65a4378bcbec0
#
_cell.length_a   1.000
_cell.length_b   1.000
_cell.length_c   1.000
_cell.angle_alpha   90.00
_cell.angle_beta   90.00
_cell.angle_gamma   90.00
#
_symmetry.space_group_name_H-M   'P 1'
#
loop_
_entity.id
_entity.type
_entity.pdbx_description
1 polymer ?
#
loop_
_entity_poly.entity_id
_entity_poly.type
_entity_poly.pdbx_seq_one_letter_code
_entity_poly.pdbx_strand_id
1 'polypeptide(L)'
;PQAQTRFVLRKALESGAVPIVVINKIGRDHARPDWVHDQILELFFALDATEEQLDFPFVYASAKDGYASHDPNSRHGDMTPLFEMILEQVPPPQAKKGDGYQLAVANVDYSDYLGRIAFGKINRGTIRVGDPLYGLQNKTETAAGKVTALFHFEGLKQIQIEEAHAGDIVGVTGLPDVLIGETLVDSPEREALPFRPIDPPTIKMAFAVNNGPFAGQDGKKVTARQIWDRLEREGRANVSVQVAQTDISTIFHVTGRGSMQIAVLVEQMRREGYEVLVSRPEVLRHQDEKGRWLEPIE
;
A
#
# COMPACT_ATOMS: atom_id res chain seq x y z
N PRO A 1 7.36 -21.91 -4.93
CA PRO A 1 7.55 -20.49 -4.56
C PRO A 1 8.47 -19.77 -5.54
N GLN A 2 8.21 -18.47 -5.78
CA GLN A 2 9.02 -17.62 -6.64
C GLN A 2 9.68 -16.52 -5.81
N ALA A 3 10.55 -15.69 -6.44
CA ALA A 3 11.27 -14.60 -5.75
C ALA A 3 10.34 -13.66 -4.97
N GLN A 4 9.21 -13.29 -5.52
CA GLN A 4 8.19 -12.47 -4.87
C GLN A 4 7.61 -13.15 -3.61
N THR A 5 7.36 -14.46 -3.67
CA THR A 5 6.86 -15.24 -2.52
C THR A 5 7.86 -15.17 -1.37
N ARG A 6 9.15 -15.29 -1.66
CA ARG A 6 10.23 -15.21 -0.66
C ARG A 6 10.27 -13.83 0.01
N PHE A 7 10.18 -12.76 -0.78
CA PHE A 7 10.20 -11.40 -0.24
C PHE A 7 9.00 -11.12 0.66
N VAL A 8 7.79 -11.43 0.17
CA VAL A 8 6.54 -11.19 0.92
C VAL A 8 6.49 -12.01 2.20
N LEU A 9 6.85 -13.32 2.12
CA LEU A 9 6.86 -14.19 3.29
C LEU A 9 7.85 -13.70 4.36
N ARG A 10 9.07 -13.29 3.97
CA ARG A 10 10.03 -12.69 4.90
C ARG A 10 9.42 -11.51 5.66
N LYS A 11 8.80 -10.57 4.94
CA LYS A 11 8.17 -9.40 5.56
C LYS A 11 6.99 -9.76 6.46
N ALA A 12 6.22 -10.77 6.11
CA ALA A 12 5.14 -11.27 6.97
C ALA A 12 5.67 -11.88 8.27
N LEU A 13 6.69 -12.74 8.19
CA LEU A 13 7.33 -13.36 9.37
C LEU A 13 7.99 -12.30 10.28
N GLU A 14 8.74 -11.35 9.71
CA GLU A 14 9.33 -10.21 10.44
C GLU A 14 8.28 -9.35 11.17
N SER A 15 7.06 -9.26 10.62
CA SER A 15 5.94 -8.51 11.22
C SER A 15 5.18 -9.29 12.29
N GLY A 16 5.53 -10.57 12.53
CA GLY A 16 4.83 -11.44 13.47
C GLY A 16 3.46 -11.93 12.97
N ALA A 17 3.22 -11.89 11.66
CA ALA A 17 2.00 -12.46 11.10
C ALA A 17 1.99 -13.98 11.19
N VAL A 18 0.82 -14.56 11.48
CA VAL A 18 0.63 -16.01 11.48
C VAL A 18 0.43 -16.46 10.02
N PRO A 19 1.31 -17.31 9.48
CA PRO A 19 1.19 -17.76 8.11
C PRO A 19 0.13 -18.86 7.99
N ILE A 20 -0.77 -18.70 7.03
CA ILE A 20 -1.71 -19.76 6.58
C ILE A 20 -1.37 -20.05 5.12
N VAL A 21 -1.11 -21.31 4.80
CA VAL A 21 -0.71 -21.74 3.47
C VAL A 21 -1.90 -22.31 2.70
N VAL A 22 -2.19 -21.74 1.53
CA VAL A 22 -3.22 -22.25 0.62
C VAL A 22 -2.55 -22.72 -0.67
N ILE A 23 -2.50 -24.04 -0.86
CA ILE A 23 -1.99 -24.70 -2.07
C ILE A 23 -3.11 -24.71 -3.11
N ASN A 24 -3.17 -23.65 -3.92
CA ASN A 24 -4.25 -23.42 -4.87
C ASN A 24 -3.99 -24.09 -6.23
N LYS A 25 -5.05 -24.21 -7.02
CA LYS A 25 -5.06 -24.77 -8.39
C LYS A 25 -4.81 -26.28 -8.45
N ILE A 26 -5.18 -27.02 -7.41
CA ILE A 26 -5.02 -28.48 -7.36
C ILE A 26 -5.85 -29.22 -8.42
N GLY A 27 -6.88 -28.61 -8.99
CA GLY A 27 -7.69 -29.19 -10.07
C GLY A 27 -7.03 -29.20 -11.46
N ARG A 28 -5.77 -28.76 -11.59
CA ARG A 28 -5.06 -28.82 -12.89
C ARG A 28 -4.38 -30.18 -13.09
N ASP A 29 -4.35 -30.67 -14.35
CA ASP A 29 -3.79 -31.98 -14.73
C ASP A 29 -2.32 -32.17 -14.31
N HIS A 30 -1.56 -31.09 -14.20
CA HIS A 30 -0.14 -31.11 -13.83
C HIS A 30 0.12 -30.54 -12.42
N ALA A 31 -0.92 -30.50 -11.56
CA ALA A 31 -0.76 -30.08 -10.18
C ALA A 31 0.13 -31.05 -9.41
N ARG A 32 1.03 -30.53 -8.59
CA ARG A 32 1.94 -31.29 -7.74
C ARG A 32 1.86 -30.77 -6.30
N PRO A 33 0.72 -30.98 -5.62
CA PRO A 33 0.47 -30.37 -4.31
C PRO A 33 1.51 -30.75 -3.26
N ASP A 34 1.92 -32.01 -3.20
CA ASP A 34 2.91 -32.49 -2.22
C ASP A 34 4.29 -31.87 -2.46
N TRP A 35 4.74 -31.81 -3.71
CA TRP A 35 5.98 -31.14 -4.07
C TRP A 35 5.94 -29.65 -3.75
N VAL A 36 4.81 -28.99 -3.94
CA VAL A 36 4.65 -27.55 -3.59
C VAL A 36 4.73 -27.37 -2.09
N HIS A 37 4.14 -28.25 -1.30
CA HIS A 37 4.22 -28.25 0.17
C HIS A 37 5.69 -28.34 0.63
N ASP A 38 6.46 -29.29 0.10
CA ASP A 38 7.89 -29.43 0.43
C ASP A 38 8.69 -28.18 0.06
N GLN A 39 8.42 -27.58 -1.11
CA GLN A 39 9.08 -26.33 -1.53
C GLN A 39 8.71 -25.14 -0.64
N ILE A 40 7.55 -25.12 -0.04
CA ILE A 40 7.16 -24.09 0.93
C ILE A 40 7.91 -24.31 2.22
N LEU A 41 7.99 -25.54 2.70
CA LEU A 41 8.75 -25.89 3.91
C LEU A 41 10.23 -25.53 3.78
N GLU A 42 10.87 -25.86 2.63
CA GLU A 42 12.25 -25.42 2.32
C GLU A 42 12.40 -23.90 2.33
N LEU A 43 11.39 -23.17 1.83
CA LEU A 43 11.38 -21.71 1.84
C LEU A 43 11.35 -21.15 3.26
N PHE A 44 10.53 -21.72 4.16
CA PHE A 44 10.48 -21.30 5.55
C PHE A 44 11.83 -21.55 6.25
N PHE A 45 12.46 -22.70 6.03
CA PHE A 45 13.82 -22.98 6.52
C PHE A 45 14.84 -21.96 6.00
N ALA A 46 14.78 -21.62 4.72
CA ALA A 46 15.69 -20.64 4.10
C ALA A 46 15.45 -19.18 4.57
N LEU A 47 14.39 -18.93 5.32
CA LEU A 47 14.05 -17.65 5.94
C LEU A 47 14.26 -17.64 7.46
N ASP A 48 14.92 -18.68 8.01
CA ASP A 48 15.17 -18.84 9.45
C ASP A 48 13.88 -18.78 10.29
N ALA A 49 12.79 -19.39 9.79
CA ALA A 49 11.53 -19.44 10.48
C ALA A 49 11.64 -20.23 11.79
N THR A 50 10.91 -19.80 12.84
CA THR A 50 10.86 -20.50 14.13
C THR A 50 10.14 -21.84 14.03
N GLU A 51 10.33 -22.72 15.02
CA GLU A 51 9.61 -24.02 15.08
C GLU A 51 8.09 -23.83 15.00
N GLU A 52 7.54 -22.81 15.68
CA GLU A 52 6.12 -22.48 15.62
C GLU A 52 5.67 -22.03 14.21
N GLN A 53 6.52 -21.32 13.48
CA GLN A 53 6.26 -20.89 12.12
C GLN A 53 6.41 -22.01 11.09
N LEU A 54 7.20 -23.04 11.39
CA LEU A 54 7.37 -24.23 10.55
C LEU A 54 6.16 -25.18 10.63
N ASP A 55 5.40 -25.14 11.72
CA ASP A 55 4.14 -25.86 11.89
C ASP A 55 2.96 -25.06 11.34
N PHE A 56 3.13 -24.49 10.15
CA PHE A 56 2.11 -23.67 9.52
C PHE A 56 0.88 -24.50 9.10
N PRO A 57 -0.34 -24.03 9.40
CA PRO A 57 -1.56 -24.65 8.92
C PRO A 57 -1.67 -24.51 7.40
N PHE A 58 -2.11 -25.55 6.72
CA PHE A 58 -2.27 -25.51 5.28
C PHE A 58 -3.54 -26.23 4.79
N VAL A 59 -4.01 -25.79 3.61
CA VAL A 59 -5.16 -26.36 2.93
C VAL A 59 -4.93 -26.36 1.42
N TYR A 60 -5.46 -27.38 0.76
CA TYR A 60 -5.51 -27.47 -0.69
C TYR A 60 -6.75 -26.76 -1.22
N ALA A 61 -6.68 -26.11 -2.37
CA ALA A 61 -7.82 -25.38 -2.91
C ALA A 61 -7.87 -25.36 -4.43
N SER A 62 -9.06 -25.20 -4.96
CA SER A 62 -9.34 -24.76 -6.32
C SER A 62 -10.26 -23.56 -6.27
N ALA A 63 -9.68 -22.36 -6.20
CA ALA A 63 -10.47 -21.13 -6.13
C ALA A 63 -11.35 -20.91 -7.37
N LYS A 64 -10.94 -21.46 -8.55
CA LYS A 64 -11.76 -21.43 -9.76
C LYS A 64 -13.05 -22.25 -9.61
N ASP A 65 -12.94 -23.41 -8.96
CA ASP A 65 -14.06 -24.33 -8.79
C ASP A 65 -14.77 -24.14 -7.45
N GLY A 66 -14.28 -23.22 -6.60
CA GLY A 66 -14.93 -22.77 -5.38
C GLY A 66 -14.86 -23.76 -4.21
N TYR A 67 -13.79 -24.58 -4.10
CA TYR A 67 -13.64 -25.51 -2.98
C TYR A 67 -12.25 -25.48 -2.35
N ALA A 68 -12.18 -25.90 -1.09
CA ALA A 68 -10.97 -26.18 -0.34
C ALA A 68 -11.09 -27.54 0.37
N SER A 69 -9.96 -28.20 0.65
CA SER A 69 -9.93 -29.51 1.31
C SER A 69 -8.59 -29.75 2.00
N HIS A 70 -8.60 -30.59 3.03
CA HIS A 70 -7.38 -31.13 3.63
C HIS A 70 -6.82 -32.37 2.86
N ASP A 71 -7.57 -32.89 1.90
CA ASP A 71 -7.14 -33.95 1.01
C ASP A 71 -6.74 -33.40 -0.37
N PRO A 72 -5.47 -33.58 -0.82
CA PRO A 72 -5.01 -33.12 -2.12
C PRO A 72 -5.74 -33.75 -3.31
N ASN A 73 -6.40 -34.90 -3.09
CA ASN A 73 -7.14 -35.62 -4.13
C ASN A 73 -8.62 -35.24 -4.21
N SER A 74 -9.14 -34.50 -3.24
CA SER A 74 -10.52 -34.01 -3.26
C SER A 74 -10.77 -33.08 -4.43
N ARG A 75 -11.91 -33.20 -5.07
CA ARG A 75 -12.36 -32.35 -6.19
C ARG A 75 -13.76 -31.79 -5.96
N HIS A 76 -14.27 -31.92 -4.75
CA HIS A 76 -15.62 -31.54 -4.35
C HIS A 76 -15.60 -30.81 -3.00
N GLY A 77 -16.65 -30.05 -2.72
CA GLY A 77 -16.83 -29.32 -1.48
C GLY A 77 -17.08 -27.85 -1.72
N ASP A 78 -16.84 -27.09 -0.70
CA ASP A 78 -16.92 -25.63 -0.68
C ASP A 78 -15.66 -25.01 -0.02
N MET A 79 -15.69 -23.72 0.28
CA MET A 79 -14.55 -23.01 0.90
C MET A 79 -14.55 -23.10 2.44
N THR A 80 -15.49 -23.85 3.06
CA THR A 80 -15.61 -23.97 4.52
C THR A 80 -14.30 -24.38 5.19
N PRO A 81 -13.52 -25.39 4.70
CA PRO A 81 -12.27 -25.77 5.35
C PRO A 81 -11.23 -24.63 5.45
N LEU A 82 -11.18 -23.75 4.45
CA LEU A 82 -10.33 -22.55 4.52
C LEU A 82 -10.86 -21.53 5.51
N PHE A 83 -12.17 -21.29 5.53
CA PHE A 83 -12.75 -20.31 6.44
C PHE A 83 -12.65 -20.76 7.89
N GLU A 84 -12.86 -22.04 8.18
CA GLU A 84 -12.68 -22.62 9.51
C GLU A 84 -11.23 -22.48 9.98
N MET A 85 -10.25 -22.79 9.10
CA MET A 85 -8.83 -22.58 9.40
C MET A 85 -8.51 -21.12 9.71
N ILE A 86 -9.05 -20.17 8.96
CA ILE A 86 -8.87 -18.74 9.25
C ILE A 86 -9.43 -18.37 10.62
N LEU A 87 -10.65 -18.84 10.94
CA LEU A 87 -11.29 -18.58 12.24
C LEU A 87 -10.53 -19.18 13.42
N GLU A 88 -9.90 -20.32 13.22
CA GLU A 88 -9.12 -21.03 14.24
C GLU A 88 -7.74 -20.39 14.45
N GLN A 89 -7.06 -19.99 13.37
CA GLN A 89 -5.66 -19.57 13.41
C GLN A 89 -5.48 -18.06 13.55
N VAL A 90 -6.43 -17.25 13.06
CA VAL A 90 -6.30 -15.78 13.09
C VAL A 90 -6.96 -15.23 14.35
N PRO A 91 -6.18 -14.62 15.27
CA PRO A 91 -6.76 -14.02 16.46
C PRO A 91 -7.69 -12.85 16.08
N PRO A 92 -8.77 -12.65 16.82
CA PRO A 92 -9.65 -11.50 16.61
C PRO A 92 -8.90 -10.18 16.82
N PRO A 93 -9.35 -9.09 16.17
CA PRO A 93 -8.74 -7.78 16.36
C PRO A 93 -8.71 -7.39 17.83
N GLN A 94 -7.54 -7.02 18.35
CA GLN A 94 -7.42 -6.51 19.71
C GLN A 94 -7.86 -5.05 19.73
N ALA A 95 -9.13 -4.81 20.09
CA ALA A 95 -9.66 -3.48 20.29
C ALA A 95 -9.30 -2.98 21.70
N LYS A 96 -8.39 -2.02 21.80
CA LYS A 96 -8.06 -1.37 23.07
C LYS A 96 -9.15 -0.33 23.37
N LYS A 97 -9.95 -0.59 24.42
CA LYS A 97 -10.87 0.43 24.98
C LYS A 97 -10.03 1.49 25.72
N GLY A 98 -10.40 2.73 25.63
CA GLY A 98 -9.73 3.83 26.35
C GLY A 98 -10.23 5.19 25.91
N ASP A 99 -9.90 6.21 26.69
CA ASP A 99 -10.21 7.60 26.36
C ASP A 99 -9.38 8.07 25.16
N GLY A 100 -10.04 8.80 24.27
CA GLY A 100 -9.47 9.28 23.02
C GLY A 100 -9.28 8.19 21.97
N TYR A 101 -8.78 8.56 20.83
CA TYR A 101 -8.55 7.61 19.74
C TYR A 101 -7.10 7.62 19.25
N GLN A 102 -6.75 6.54 18.56
CA GLN A 102 -5.45 6.36 17.93
C GLN A 102 -5.64 5.54 16.65
N LEU A 103 -5.31 6.13 15.49
CA LEU A 103 -5.45 5.53 14.18
C LEU A 103 -4.10 5.52 13.46
N ALA A 104 -3.68 4.35 12.96
CA ALA A 104 -2.48 4.22 12.14
C ALA A 104 -2.83 4.46 10.67
N VAL A 105 -2.23 5.46 10.04
CA VAL A 105 -2.43 5.75 8.61
C VAL A 105 -1.67 4.73 7.77
N ALA A 106 -2.41 3.87 7.08
CA ALA A 106 -1.86 2.81 6.23
C ALA A 106 -1.87 3.19 4.74
N ASN A 107 -2.80 4.06 4.33
CA ASN A 107 -2.91 4.55 2.97
C ASN A 107 -3.45 5.99 2.95
N VAL A 108 -3.17 6.70 1.86
CA VAL A 108 -3.69 8.05 1.62
C VAL A 108 -4.24 8.11 0.19
N ASP A 109 -5.41 8.67 0.04
CA ASP A 109 -6.04 8.97 -1.24
C ASP A 109 -6.32 10.47 -1.34
N TYR A 110 -6.68 10.95 -2.52
CA TYR A 110 -6.99 12.35 -2.74
C TYR A 110 -8.27 12.51 -3.55
N SER A 111 -9.17 13.33 -3.04
CA SER A 111 -10.38 13.76 -3.73
C SER A 111 -10.32 15.26 -3.96
N ASP A 112 -10.62 15.73 -5.18
CA ASP A 112 -10.70 17.16 -5.49
C ASP A 112 -11.76 17.89 -4.64
N TYR A 113 -12.72 17.15 -4.06
CA TYR A 113 -13.80 17.70 -3.24
C TYR A 113 -13.52 17.63 -1.74
N LEU A 114 -12.90 16.54 -1.27
CA LEU A 114 -12.68 16.26 0.17
C LEU A 114 -11.24 16.54 0.61
N GLY A 115 -10.33 16.78 -0.34
CA GLY A 115 -8.90 16.82 -0.07
C GLY A 115 -8.29 15.45 0.19
N ARG A 116 -7.28 15.38 1.04
CA ARG A 116 -6.66 14.11 1.43
C ARG A 116 -7.57 13.30 2.33
N ILE A 117 -7.63 12.00 2.07
CA ILE A 117 -8.35 11.00 2.86
C ILE A 117 -7.32 10.01 3.40
N ALA A 118 -7.13 10.01 4.71
CA ALA A 118 -6.25 9.07 5.39
C ALA A 118 -7.00 7.78 5.71
N PHE A 119 -6.57 6.65 5.18
CA PHE A 119 -7.15 5.34 5.49
C PHE A 119 -6.28 4.62 6.51
N GLY A 120 -6.92 4.08 7.53
CA GLY A 120 -6.20 3.35 8.56
C GLY A 120 -7.10 2.57 9.50
N LYS A 121 -6.44 1.77 10.36
CA LYS A 121 -7.10 1.02 11.41
C LYS A 121 -7.11 1.84 12.69
N ILE A 122 -8.27 1.91 13.35
CA ILE A 122 -8.38 2.46 14.69
C ILE A 122 -7.83 1.43 15.68
N ASN A 123 -6.70 1.73 16.30
CA ASN A 123 -6.06 0.85 17.27
C ASN A 123 -6.65 1.00 18.69
N ARG A 124 -7.20 2.18 18.99
CA ARG A 124 -7.73 2.51 20.30
C ARG A 124 -8.87 3.53 20.20
N GLY A 125 -9.87 3.40 21.07
CA GLY A 125 -10.91 4.38 21.32
C GLY A 125 -11.96 4.50 20.22
N THR A 126 -12.57 5.66 20.13
CA THR A 126 -13.66 5.99 19.20
C THR A 126 -13.36 7.34 18.57
N ILE A 127 -13.50 7.45 17.27
CA ILE A 127 -13.37 8.69 16.50
C ILE A 127 -14.74 9.12 15.98
N ARG A 128 -15.04 10.42 16.04
CA ARG A 128 -16.29 11.02 15.57
C ARG A 128 -16.02 12.20 14.65
N VAL A 129 -16.99 12.46 13.79
CA VAL A 129 -16.99 13.70 12.98
C VAL A 129 -17.04 14.90 13.93
N GLY A 130 -16.14 15.87 13.71
CA GLY A 130 -15.97 17.06 14.53
C GLY A 130 -14.91 16.95 15.64
N ASP A 131 -14.40 15.76 15.92
CA ASP A 131 -13.33 15.58 16.92
C ASP A 131 -12.05 16.32 16.49
N PRO A 132 -11.25 16.78 17.47
CA PRO A 132 -9.89 17.28 17.20
C PRO A 132 -9.07 16.20 16.51
N LEU A 133 -8.23 16.59 15.57
CA LEU A 133 -7.44 15.68 14.74
C LEU A 133 -6.00 16.18 14.64
N TYR A 134 -5.06 15.40 15.18
CA TYR A 134 -3.63 15.68 15.12
C TYR A 134 -2.90 14.55 14.42
N GLY A 135 -1.98 14.90 13.52
CA GLY A 135 -1.03 13.97 12.94
C GLY A 135 0.23 13.91 13.80
N LEU A 136 0.71 12.70 14.12
CA LEU A 136 1.95 12.49 14.87
C LEU A 136 2.89 11.59 14.09
N GLN A 137 4.17 11.99 14.03
CA GLN A 137 5.26 11.17 13.53
C GLN A 137 6.37 11.11 14.61
N ASN A 138 6.62 9.92 15.15
CA ASN A 138 7.68 9.72 16.18
C ASN A 138 7.64 10.73 17.34
N LYS A 139 6.49 11.09 17.88
CA LYS A 139 6.27 12.10 18.94
C LYS A 139 6.33 13.56 18.47
N THR A 140 6.47 13.82 17.19
CA THR A 140 6.40 15.18 16.64
C THR A 140 5.04 15.38 16.00
N GLU A 141 4.36 16.47 16.38
CA GLU A 141 3.13 16.90 15.71
C GLU A 141 3.47 17.35 14.28
N THR A 142 2.77 16.78 13.30
CA THR A 142 2.96 17.09 11.88
C THR A 142 1.87 17.99 11.33
N ALA A 143 0.65 17.84 11.85
CA ALA A 143 -0.50 18.61 11.42
C ALA A 143 -1.58 18.65 12.51
N ALA A 144 -2.42 19.69 12.50
CA ALA A 144 -3.57 19.85 13.38
C ALA A 144 -4.81 20.26 12.59
N GLY A 145 -5.97 19.73 12.97
CA GLY A 145 -7.25 20.00 12.32
C GLY A 145 -8.44 19.44 13.09
N LYS A 146 -9.50 19.14 12.36
CA LYS A 146 -10.69 18.44 12.86
C LYS A 146 -11.13 17.39 11.87
N VAL A 147 -11.73 16.32 12.36
CA VAL A 147 -12.38 15.31 11.53
C VAL A 147 -13.55 15.95 10.80
N THR A 148 -13.43 16.10 9.47
CA THR A 148 -14.48 16.70 8.63
C THR A 148 -15.43 15.67 8.06
N ALA A 149 -14.97 14.47 7.79
CA ALA A 149 -15.80 13.32 7.43
C ALA A 149 -15.10 12.00 7.79
N LEU A 150 -15.90 10.97 8.04
CA LEU A 150 -15.49 9.59 8.24
C LEU A 150 -16.14 8.70 7.19
N PHE A 151 -15.39 7.70 6.73
CA PHE A 151 -15.86 6.73 5.76
C PHE A 151 -15.49 5.33 6.20
N HIS A 152 -16.38 4.37 5.95
CA HIS A 152 -16.04 2.97 5.97
C HIS A 152 -16.31 2.32 4.61
N PHE A 153 -15.86 1.10 4.41
CA PHE A 153 -16.07 0.35 3.17
C PHE A 153 -17.13 -0.74 3.40
N GLU A 154 -18.15 -0.75 2.54
CA GLU A 154 -19.04 -1.90 2.35
C GLU A 154 -18.80 -2.50 0.96
N GLY A 155 -18.01 -3.56 0.92
CA GLY A 155 -17.47 -4.06 -0.34
C GLY A 155 -16.55 -3.04 -1.01
N LEU A 156 -16.93 -2.54 -2.18
CA LEU A 156 -16.18 -1.51 -2.92
C LEU A 156 -16.74 -0.07 -2.72
N LYS A 157 -17.82 0.08 -1.97
CA LYS A 157 -18.44 1.39 -1.75
C LYS A 157 -17.90 2.04 -0.49
N GLN A 158 -17.57 3.32 -0.60
CA GLN A 158 -17.29 4.17 0.56
C GLN A 158 -18.62 4.72 1.08
N ILE A 159 -18.89 4.48 2.35
CA ILE A 159 -20.10 4.96 3.04
C ILE A 159 -19.66 5.93 4.12
N GLN A 160 -20.27 7.11 4.14
CA GLN A 160 -20.03 8.10 5.19
C GLN A 160 -20.70 7.66 6.47
N ILE A 161 -19.98 7.81 7.59
CA ILE A 161 -20.42 7.46 8.95
C ILE A 161 -20.14 8.60 9.92
N GLU A 162 -20.82 8.62 11.06
CA GLU A 162 -20.66 9.64 12.09
C GLU A 162 -19.61 9.26 13.15
N GLU A 163 -19.46 7.97 13.43
CA GLU A 163 -18.49 7.45 14.39
C GLU A 163 -17.93 6.10 13.97
N ALA A 164 -16.73 5.77 14.48
CA ALA A 164 -16.07 4.49 14.30
C ALA A 164 -15.25 4.13 15.53
N HIS A 165 -15.02 2.83 15.73
CA HIS A 165 -14.46 2.27 16.95
C HIS A 165 -13.15 1.53 16.74
N ALA A 166 -12.42 1.28 17.80
CA ALA A 166 -11.20 0.48 17.78
C ALA A 166 -11.45 -0.89 17.12
N GLY A 167 -10.63 -1.23 16.15
CA GLY A 167 -10.75 -2.39 15.28
C GLY A 167 -11.23 -2.08 13.86
N ASP A 168 -11.97 -0.98 13.67
CA ASP A 168 -12.48 -0.56 12.38
C ASP A 168 -11.37 -0.03 11.47
N ILE A 169 -11.55 -0.24 10.17
CA ILE A 169 -10.74 0.38 9.11
C ILE A 169 -11.58 1.49 8.49
N VAL A 170 -11.09 2.71 8.59
CA VAL A 170 -11.84 3.90 8.17
C VAL A 170 -11.00 4.85 7.33
N GLY A 171 -11.68 5.67 6.52
CA GLY A 171 -11.12 6.85 5.89
C GLY A 171 -11.46 8.09 6.71
N VAL A 172 -10.47 8.93 6.98
CA VAL A 172 -10.61 10.16 7.77
C VAL A 172 -10.15 11.35 6.93
N THR A 173 -10.94 12.42 6.94
CA THR A 173 -10.57 13.69 6.29
C THR A 173 -10.45 14.80 7.33
N GLY A 174 -9.67 15.84 7.01
CA GLY A 174 -9.49 17.00 7.90
C GLY A 174 -8.05 17.46 8.08
N LEU A 175 -7.06 16.70 7.56
CA LEU A 175 -5.66 17.10 7.51
C LEU A 175 -5.19 17.15 6.04
N PRO A 176 -4.75 18.31 5.54
CA PRO A 176 -4.37 18.46 4.13
C PRO A 176 -3.05 17.75 3.78
N ASP A 177 -2.14 17.60 4.74
CA ASP A 177 -0.77 17.13 4.52
C ASP A 177 -0.45 15.80 5.22
N VAL A 178 -1.49 15.03 5.61
CA VAL A 178 -1.30 13.73 6.24
C VAL A 178 -0.51 12.77 5.36
N LEU A 179 0.41 12.02 5.98
CA LEU A 179 1.27 11.04 5.32
C LEU A 179 1.00 9.61 5.79
N ILE A 180 1.36 8.64 4.95
CA ILE A 180 1.34 7.23 5.35
C ILE A 180 2.36 7.01 6.47
N GLY A 181 1.95 6.20 7.46
CA GLY A 181 2.76 5.88 8.64
C GLY A 181 2.58 6.84 9.81
N GLU A 182 1.89 7.97 9.62
CA GLU A 182 1.51 8.85 10.73
C GLU A 182 0.46 8.19 11.62
N THR A 183 0.41 8.65 12.84
CA THR A 183 -0.65 8.30 13.80
C THR A 183 -1.58 9.48 13.95
N LEU A 184 -2.87 9.27 13.71
CA LEU A 184 -3.91 10.26 13.95
C LEU A 184 -4.47 10.08 15.37
N VAL A 185 -4.58 11.18 16.12
CA VAL A 185 -4.99 11.21 17.53
C VAL A 185 -5.87 12.42 17.83
N ASP A 186 -6.55 12.37 18.97
CA ASP A 186 -7.39 13.47 19.51
C ASP A 186 -6.59 14.54 20.28
N SER A 187 -5.35 14.23 20.67
CA SER A 187 -4.46 15.17 21.39
C SER A 187 -2.99 14.93 21.00
N PRO A 188 -2.18 15.98 20.83
CA PRO A 188 -0.76 15.86 20.51
C PRO A 188 0.08 15.20 21.62
N GLU A 189 -0.46 15.12 22.85
CA GLU A 189 0.20 14.44 23.98
C GLU A 189 0.07 12.92 23.93
N ARG A 190 -0.73 12.39 22.99
CA ARG A 190 -0.90 10.94 22.82
C ARG A 190 0.38 10.28 22.32
N GLU A 191 0.49 9.01 22.61
CA GLU A 191 1.57 8.18 22.10
C GLU A 191 1.38 7.90 20.60
N ALA A 192 2.40 8.21 19.79
CA ALA A 192 2.43 7.80 18.40
C ALA A 192 2.72 6.30 18.28
N LEU A 193 2.07 5.64 17.32
CA LEU A 193 2.40 4.26 16.96
C LEU A 193 3.79 4.20 16.29
N PRO A 194 4.47 3.04 16.31
CA PRO A 194 5.76 2.91 15.65
C PRO A 194 5.66 3.29 14.18
N PHE A 195 6.41 4.32 13.79
CA PHE A 195 6.47 4.77 12.41
C PHE A 195 7.26 3.77 11.57
N ARG A 196 6.66 3.33 10.47
CA ARG A 196 7.33 2.51 9.45
C ARG A 196 7.58 3.39 8.23
N PRO A 197 8.82 3.80 7.96
CA PRO A 197 9.12 4.62 6.80
C PRO A 197 8.79 3.86 5.51
N ILE A 198 8.32 4.61 4.53
CA ILE A 198 8.17 4.11 3.17
C ILE A 198 9.54 4.11 2.53
N ASP A 199 9.89 3.03 1.82
CA ASP A 199 11.16 2.96 1.10
C ASP A 199 11.29 4.15 0.12
N PRO A 200 12.45 4.80 0.05
CA PRO A 200 12.66 5.95 -0.83
C PRO A 200 12.52 5.56 -2.31
N PRO A 201 12.24 6.51 -3.18
CA PRO A 201 12.21 6.26 -4.62
C PRO A 201 13.60 5.82 -5.11
N THR A 202 13.61 4.92 -6.09
CA THR A 202 14.86 4.33 -6.64
C THR A 202 15.24 4.89 -7.99
N ILE A 203 14.29 5.47 -8.74
CA ILE A 203 14.52 6.01 -10.06
C ILE A 203 13.93 7.41 -10.22
N LYS A 204 14.52 8.17 -11.15
CA LYS A 204 14.07 9.49 -11.57
C LYS A 204 13.94 9.53 -13.10
N MET A 205 12.89 10.16 -13.61
CA MET A 205 12.72 10.46 -15.03
C MET A 205 12.32 11.93 -15.20
N ALA A 206 12.75 12.54 -16.30
CA ALA A 206 12.27 13.85 -16.71
C ALA A 206 11.03 13.70 -17.60
N PHE A 207 10.01 14.51 -17.29
CA PHE A 207 8.82 14.69 -18.11
C PHE A 207 8.89 16.08 -18.72
N ALA A 208 8.81 16.16 -20.02
CA ALA A 208 8.94 17.43 -20.74
C ALA A 208 7.75 17.66 -21.68
N VAL A 209 7.49 18.94 -21.92
CA VAL A 209 6.56 19.37 -22.96
C VAL A 209 7.10 18.96 -24.32
N ASN A 210 6.25 18.36 -25.16
CA ASN A 210 6.60 18.15 -26.55
C ASN A 210 6.49 19.49 -27.31
N ASN A 211 7.63 20.00 -27.74
CA ASN A 211 7.78 21.22 -28.56
C ASN A 211 8.25 20.92 -29.99
N GLY A 212 8.20 19.65 -30.40
CA GLY A 212 8.56 19.24 -31.74
C GLY A 212 7.50 19.61 -32.79
N PRO A 213 7.80 19.45 -34.09
CA PRO A 213 6.92 19.82 -35.19
C PRO A 213 5.62 19.00 -35.25
N PHE A 214 5.54 17.90 -34.54
CA PHE A 214 4.36 17.02 -34.47
C PHE A 214 3.62 17.12 -33.12
N ALA A 215 3.95 18.13 -32.30
CA ALA A 215 3.28 18.34 -31.02
C ALA A 215 1.77 18.52 -31.18
N GLY A 216 0.97 17.86 -30.32
CA GLY A 216 -0.48 17.92 -30.31
C GLY A 216 -1.17 16.95 -31.28
N GLN A 217 -0.43 16.02 -31.91
CA GLN A 217 -1.03 14.99 -32.75
C GLN A 217 -1.54 13.78 -31.94
N ASP A 218 -0.79 13.38 -30.91
CA ASP A 218 -1.12 12.21 -30.09
C ASP A 218 -1.97 12.58 -28.85
N GLY A 219 -1.96 13.85 -28.45
CA GLY A 219 -2.75 14.36 -27.33
C GLY A 219 -3.03 15.86 -27.44
N LYS A 220 -4.16 16.30 -26.87
CA LYS A 220 -4.55 17.71 -26.89
C LYS A 220 -4.02 18.50 -25.67
N LYS A 221 -3.58 17.82 -24.62
CA LYS A 221 -3.05 18.42 -23.40
C LYS A 221 -1.52 18.48 -23.46
N VAL A 222 -0.99 19.56 -24.01
CA VAL A 222 0.42 19.71 -24.36
C VAL A 222 1.12 20.84 -23.61
N THR A 223 0.42 21.62 -22.78
CA THR A 223 1.02 22.78 -22.11
C THR A 223 1.72 22.36 -20.81
N ALA A 224 2.78 23.10 -20.46
CA ALA A 224 3.53 22.87 -19.21
C ALA A 224 2.62 22.88 -17.98
N ARG A 225 1.68 23.83 -17.92
CA ARG A 225 0.73 23.95 -16.82
C ARG A 225 -0.17 22.71 -16.70
N GLN A 226 -0.76 22.25 -17.80
CA GLN A 226 -1.62 21.06 -17.79
C GLN A 226 -0.86 19.82 -17.33
N ILE A 227 0.38 19.64 -17.81
CA ILE A 227 1.23 18.50 -17.43
C ILE A 227 1.59 18.61 -15.95
N TRP A 228 1.98 19.80 -15.47
CA TRP A 228 2.31 20.02 -14.06
C TRP A 228 1.11 19.72 -13.14
N ASP A 229 -0.06 20.31 -13.41
CA ASP A 229 -1.28 20.10 -12.62
C ASP A 229 -1.63 18.62 -12.51
N ARG A 230 -1.42 17.85 -13.59
CA ARG A 230 -1.65 16.39 -13.58
C ARG A 230 -0.61 15.63 -12.75
N LEU A 231 0.67 15.98 -12.90
CA LEU A 231 1.76 15.37 -12.14
C LEU A 231 1.65 15.71 -10.64
N GLU A 232 1.32 16.95 -10.31
CA GLU A 232 1.10 17.37 -8.92
C GLU A 232 -0.06 16.61 -8.28
N ARG A 233 -1.16 16.39 -9.01
CA ARG A 233 -2.27 15.54 -8.55
C ARG A 233 -1.80 14.10 -8.28
N GLU A 234 -0.98 13.53 -9.16
CA GLU A 234 -0.39 12.21 -8.92
C GLU A 234 0.46 12.18 -7.65
N GLY A 235 1.35 13.15 -7.47
CA GLY A 235 2.19 13.24 -6.26
C GLY A 235 1.41 13.43 -4.96
N ARG A 236 0.21 14.04 -5.03
CA ARG A 236 -0.68 14.16 -3.87
C ARG A 236 -1.42 12.85 -3.55
N ALA A 237 -1.83 12.13 -4.58
CA ALA A 237 -2.58 10.87 -4.44
C ALA A 237 -1.67 9.66 -4.19
N ASN A 238 -0.48 9.65 -4.76
CA ASN A 238 0.43 8.51 -4.76
C ASN A 238 1.73 8.85 -4.03
N VAL A 239 1.81 8.47 -2.77
CA VAL A 239 2.99 8.72 -1.90
C VAL A 239 4.29 8.07 -2.39
N SER A 240 4.20 7.10 -3.30
CA SER A 240 5.38 6.46 -3.91
C SER A 240 5.92 7.24 -5.11
N VAL A 241 5.22 8.28 -5.56
CA VAL A 241 5.61 9.16 -6.66
C VAL A 241 5.87 10.55 -6.10
N GLN A 242 7.06 11.08 -6.34
CA GLN A 242 7.36 12.46 -6.02
C GLN A 242 7.54 13.25 -7.32
N VAL A 243 7.05 14.46 -7.34
CA VAL A 243 7.15 15.36 -8.50
C VAL A 243 7.83 16.66 -8.09
N ALA A 244 8.71 17.15 -8.92
CA ALA A 244 9.42 18.41 -8.69
C ALA A 244 9.53 19.21 -9.97
N GLN A 245 9.40 20.52 -9.83
CA GLN A 245 9.76 21.45 -10.90
C GLN A 245 11.28 21.52 -11.05
N THR A 246 11.76 21.81 -12.25
CA THR A 246 13.17 22.09 -12.52
C THR A 246 13.37 23.57 -12.81
N ASP A 247 14.63 24.00 -12.99
CA ASP A 247 14.96 25.36 -13.42
C ASP A 247 14.40 25.67 -14.82
N ILE A 248 14.05 24.65 -15.59
CA ILE A 248 13.42 24.75 -16.89
C ILE A 248 11.91 24.53 -16.74
N SER A 249 11.12 25.57 -16.91
CA SER A 249 9.66 25.57 -16.67
C SER A 249 8.84 24.56 -17.51
N THR A 250 9.46 23.95 -18.53
CA THR A 250 8.86 22.94 -19.41
C THR A 250 9.30 21.52 -19.09
N ILE A 251 10.13 21.31 -18.05
CA ILE A 251 10.68 20.02 -17.64
C ILE A 251 10.36 19.79 -16.16
N PHE A 252 9.85 18.63 -15.83
CA PHE A 252 9.48 18.19 -14.49
C PHE A 252 10.21 16.91 -14.15
N HIS A 253 10.68 16.75 -12.92
CA HIS A 253 11.23 15.50 -12.44
C HIS A 253 10.12 14.66 -11.76
N VAL A 254 10.04 13.40 -12.15
CA VAL A 254 9.17 12.41 -11.52
C VAL A 254 10.06 11.30 -10.98
N THR A 255 9.95 11.03 -9.68
CA THR A 255 10.66 9.93 -9.03
C THR A 255 9.68 8.85 -8.61
N GLY A 256 10.12 7.60 -8.63
CA GLY A 256 9.29 6.45 -8.27
C GLY A 256 10.14 5.27 -7.81
N ARG A 257 9.48 4.20 -7.40
CA ARG A 257 10.15 2.99 -6.89
C ARG A 257 10.63 2.05 -8.00
N GLY A 258 10.16 2.22 -9.22
CA GLY A 258 10.54 1.36 -10.34
C GLY A 258 10.03 1.88 -11.67
N SER A 259 10.64 1.41 -12.75
CA SER A 259 10.32 1.81 -14.12
C SER A 259 8.88 1.49 -14.52
N MET A 260 8.34 0.37 -14.04
CA MET A 260 6.95 -0.03 -14.31
C MET A 260 5.94 0.96 -13.74
N GLN A 261 6.16 1.50 -12.53
CA GLN A 261 5.29 2.49 -11.93
C GLN A 261 5.19 3.75 -12.77
N ILE A 262 6.33 4.25 -13.24
CA ILE A 262 6.37 5.45 -14.10
C ILE A 262 5.77 5.14 -15.49
N ALA A 263 5.99 3.94 -16.03
CA ALA A 263 5.38 3.53 -17.29
C ALA A 263 3.84 3.49 -17.21
N VAL A 264 3.29 3.01 -16.10
CA VAL A 264 1.83 3.05 -15.84
C VAL A 264 1.32 4.49 -15.78
N LEU A 265 2.03 5.39 -15.09
CA LEU A 265 1.67 6.81 -15.04
C LEU A 265 1.66 7.44 -16.45
N VAL A 266 2.69 7.20 -17.25
CA VAL A 266 2.76 7.68 -18.64
C VAL A 266 1.58 7.17 -19.46
N GLU A 267 1.25 5.88 -19.35
CA GLU A 267 0.13 5.30 -20.08
C GLU A 267 -1.23 5.86 -19.62
N GLN A 268 -1.41 6.11 -18.34
CA GLN A 268 -2.61 6.78 -17.81
C GLN A 268 -2.72 8.20 -18.37
N MET A 269 -1.64 8.98 -18.32
CA MET A 269 -1.61 10.33 -18.88
C MET A 269 -1.93 10.32 -20.39
N ARG A 270 -1.37 9.36 -21.13
CA ARG A 270 -1.66 9.18 -22.56
C ARG A 270 -3.16 8.94 -22.80
N ARG A 271 -3.78 8.05 -22.03
CA ARG A 271 -5.24 7.77 -22.12
C ARG A 271 -6.10 8.98 -21.75
N GLU A 272 -5.62 9.82 -20.84
CA GLU A 272 -6.28 11.08 -20.47
C GLU A 272 -6.09 12.20 -21.52
N GLY A 273 -5.32 11.93 -22.59
CA GLY A 273 -5.08 12.86 -23.71
C GLY A 273 -3.92 13.83 -23.47
N TYR A 274 -3.01 13.51 -22.56
CA TYR A 274 -1.74 14.22 -22.41
C TYR A 274 -0.72 13.70 -23.39
N GLU A 275 0.08 14.61 -23.94
CA GLU A 275 1.25 14.30 -24.75
C GLU A 275 2.48 14.83 -24.03
N VAL A 276 3.38 13.93 -23.67
CA VAL A 276 4.59 14.24 -22.90
C VAL A 276 5.79 13.51 -23.48
N LEU A 277 6.96 14.15 -23.43
CA LEU A 277 8.24 13.50 -23.68
C LEU A 277 8.80 12.99 -22.36
N VAL A 278 9.33 11.78 -22.33
CA VAL A 278 9.95 11.19 -21.15
C VAL A 278 11.40 10.82 -21.41
N SER A 279 12.27 11.08 -20.43
CA SER A 279 13.69 10.70 -20.50
C SER A 279 13.87 9.20 -20.23
N ARG A 280 15.10 8.72 -20.38
CA ARG A 280 15.50 7.43 -19.83
C ARG A 280 15.47 7.51 -18.30
N PRO A 281 15.16 6.41 -17.59
CA PRO A 281 15.24 6.35 -16.14
C PRO A 281 16.70 6.50 -15.68
N GLU A 282 16.89 7.33 -14.65
CA GLU A 282 18.14 7.49 -13.92
C GLU A 282 17.99 6.85 -12.55
N VAL A 283 18.96 6.00 -12.16
CA VAL A 283 18.99 5.40 -10.82
C VAL A 283 19.37 6.45 -9.79
N LEU A 284 18.55 6.56 -8.73
CA LEU A 284 18.83 7.42 -7.59
C LEU A 284 19.78 6.72 -6.64
N ARG A 285 20.99 7.25 -6.50
CA ARG A 285 21.97 6.81 -5.55
C ARG A 285 21.80 7.55 -4.23
N HIS A 286 22.00 6.88 -3.13
CA HIS A 286 22.05 7.49 -1.80
C HIS A 286 23.36 7.14 -1.06
N GLN A 287 23.73 7.95 -0.10
CA GLN A 287 24.91 7.67 0.72
C GLN A 287 24.47 6.98 2.01
N ASP A 288 25.23 5.97 2.42
CA ASP A 288 25.10 5.38 3.75
C ASP A 288 25.73 6.29 4.83
N GLU A 289 25.57 5.92 6.09
CA GLU A 289 26.13 6.65 7.24
C GLU A 289 27.66 6.79 7.18
N LYS A 290 28.34 5.97 6.37
CA LYS A 290 29.79 6.00 6.14
C LYS A 290 30.20 6.78 4.89
N GLY A 291 29.24 7.44 4.22
CA GLY A 291 29.46 8.24 3.02
C GLY A 291 29.68 7.44 1.74
N ARG A 292 29.39 6.12 1.72
CA ARG A 292 29.51 5.28 0.53
C ARG A 292 28.24 5.41 -0.31
N TRP A 293 28.41 5.55 -1.61
CA TRP A 293 27.29 5.55 -2.56
C TRP A 293 26.69 4.15 -2.70
N LEU A 294 25.42 4.04 -2.46
CA LEU A 294 24.63 2.83 -2.63
C LEU A 294 23.66 3.00 -3.80
N GLU A 295 23.51 1.95 -4.59
CA GLU A 295 22.46 1.83 -5.61
C GLU A 295 21.38 0.88 -5.07
N PRO A 296 20.08 1.18 -5.31
CA PRO A 296 19.03 0.22 -5.01
C PRO A 296 19.21 -1.01 -5.90
N ILE A 297 19.07 -2.18 -5.32
CA ILE A 297 19.09 -3.47 -6.04
C ILE A 297 17.64 -3.83 -6.32
N GLU A 298 17.29 -4.03 -7.60
CA GLU A 298 16.00 -4.58 -8.01
C GLU A 298 15.87 -6.07 -7.70
#